data_a66821ab0e9fa6c1a4b2703f6b1d8863
#
_entry.id   a66821ab0e9fa6c1a4b2703f6b1d8863
#
_cell.length_a   1.000
_cell.length_b   1.000
_cell.length_c   1.000
_cell.angle_alpha   90.00
_cell.angle_beta   90.00
_cell.angle_gamma   90.00
#
_symmetry.space_group_name_H-M   'P 1'
#
loop_
_entity.id
_entity.type
_entity.pdbx_description
1 polymer ?
#
loop_
_entity_poly.entity_id
_entity_poly.type
_entity_poly.pdbx_seq_one_letter_code
_entity_poly.pdbx_strand_id
1 'polypeptide(L)'
;ELAWRSNDPRFTQIDWDELIRRNRMAGGHAVYALEDRAERLCNLSLNALFTTDPDPRLTLRYGVALRRGTTRSYKQMRDLLGAEYVTDIDRFLVDDDTYSNLLQNDLRHPDRTIREGGRFGYDYALTVRTASVRVQADYRSDRFRADLSAELGSGTVSRRGYYEKELFPGAQSYGRSR
;
A
#
# COMPACT_ATOMS: atom_id res chain seq x y z
N GLU A 1 15.22 16.92 28.34
CA GLU A 1 14.00 16.70 29.12
C GLU A 1 13.45 18.00 29.73
N LEU A 2 14.29 18.85 30.32
CA LEU A 2 13.88 20.16 30.88
C LEU A 2 13.29 21.10 29.80
N ALA A 3 13.90 21.15 28.61
CA ALA A 3 13.43 21.95 27.48
C ALA A 3 12.03 21.51 26.96
N TRP A 4 11.74 20.21 26.95
CA TRP A 4 10.40 19.68 26.67
C TRP A 4 9.38 20.11 27.71
N ARG A 5 9.73 20.01 28.98
CA ARG A 5 8.83 20.37 30.10
C ARG A 5 8.54 21.87 30.19
N SER A 6 9.48 22.70 29.73
CA SER A 6 9.27 24.16 29.67
C SER A 6 8.36 24.59 28.52
N ASN A 7 8.00 23.68 27.60
CA ASN A 7 7.22 23.96 26.39
C ASN A 7 7.81 25.12 25.56
N ASP A 8 9.15 25.25 25.58
CA ASP A 8 9.84 26.28 24.79
C ASP A 8 9.72 25.96 23.29
N PRO A 9 9.13 26.83 22.45
CA PRO A 9 8.93 26.59 21.03
C PRO A 9 10.20 26.25 20.26
N ARG A 10 11.36 26.75 20.68
CA ARG A 10 12.66 26.45 20.06
C ARG A 10 13.05 24.98 20.14
N PHE A 11 12.47 24.21 21.07
CA PHE A 11 12.77 22.77 21.26
C PHE A 11 11.55 21.88 20.98
N THR A 12 10.35 22.44 20.96
CA THR A 12 9.09 21.69 20.80
C THR A 12 8.47 21.83 19.41
N GLN A 13 8.94 22.79 18.60
CA GLN A 13 8.46 23.04 17.26
C GLN A 13 9.57 22.90 16.23
N ILE A 14 9.19 22.62 14.99
CA ILE A 14 10.12 22.57 13.86
C ILE A 14 10.40 24.01 13.42
N ASP A 15 11.67 24.35 13.30
CA ASP A 15 12.13 25.60 12.71
C ASP A 15 12.13 25.49 11.18
N TRP A 16 10.99 25.80 10.58
CA TRP A 16 10.79 25.71 9.12
C TRP A 16 11.71 26.68 8.37
N ASP A 17 11.93 27.85 8.89
CA ASP A 17 12.79 28.86 8.22
C ASP A 17 14.23 28.39 8.15
N GLU A 18 14.73 27.74 9.20
CA GLU A 18 16.07 27.15 9.21
C GLU A 18 16.19 25.98 8.19
N LEU A 19 15.17 25.11 8.08
CA LEU A 19 15.19 24.02 7.10
C LEU A 19 15.19 24.57 5.66
N ILE A 20 14.37 25.56 5.36
CA ILE A 20 14.30 26.23 4.06
C ILE A 20 15.64 26.92 3.75
N ARG A 21 16.21 27.62 4.72
CA ARG A 21 17.51 28.28 4.58
C ARG A 21 18.60 27.27 4.20
N ARG A 22 18.69 26.15 4.89
CA ARG A 22 19.68 25.08 4.61
C ARG A 22 19.51 24.51 3.21
N ASN A 23 18.28 24.25 2.79
CA ASN A 23 17.99 23.76 1.44
C ASN A 23 18.46 24.77 0.35
N ARG A 24 18.19 26.05 0.54
CA ARG A 24 18.63 27.10 -0.41
C ARG A 24 20.14 27.20 -0.50
N MET A 25 20.86 26.95 0.59
CA MET A 25 22.32 26.93 0.62
C MET A 25 22.94 25.68 0.00
N ALA A 26 22.17 24.61 -0.21
CA ALA A 26 22.65 23.34 -0.73
C ALA A 26 22.69 23.26 -2.27
N GLY A 27 22.57 24.40 -2.98
CA GLY A 27 22.75 24.44 -4.43
C GLY A 27 21.66 23.70 -5.23
N GLY A 28 20.43 23.71 -4.76
CA GLY A 28 19.27 23.10 -5.45
C GLY A 28 18.90 21.69 -4.99
N HIS A 29 19.84 20.94 -4.40
CA HIS A 29 19.54 19.61 -3.84
C HIS A 29 18.90 19.72 -2.45
N ALA A 30 17.78 19.03 -2.23
CA ALA A 30 17.10 19.03 -0.93
C ALA A 30 17.87 18.22 0.12
N VAL A 31 18.25 18.88 1.22
CA VAL A 31 18.74 18.24 2.46
C VAL A 31 17.54 17.76 3.28
N TYR A 32 16.50 18.58 3.32
CA TYR A 32 15.22 18.29 3.99
C TYR A 32 14.08 18.35 2.98
N ALA A 33 13.12 17.46 3.10
CA ALA A 33 11.93 17.43 2.28
C ALA A 33 10.76 16.82 3.04
N LEU A 34 9.55 17.16 2.64
CA LEU A 34 8.32 16.54 3.13
C LEU A 34 7.88 15.46 2.16
N GLU A 35 7.60 14.28 2.69
CA GLU A 35 7.10 13.14 1.92
C GLU A 35 5.71 12.74 2.38
N ASP A 36 4.87 12.33 1.43
CA ASP A 36 3.63 11.63 1.70
C ASP A 36 3.82 10.13 1.48
N ARG A 37 3.38 9.32 2.44
CA ARG A 37 3.19 7.88 2.29
C ARG A 37 1.73 7.63 1.99
N ALA A 38 1.45 7.26 0.76
CA ALA A 38 0.10 7.17 0.26
C ALA A 38 -0.31 5.73 -0.01
N GLU A 39 -1.54 5.40 0.34
CA GLU A 39 -2.20 4.18 -0.04
C GLU A 39 -3.48 4.49 -0.80
N ARG A 40 -3.63 3.88 -1.97
CA ARG A 40 -4.84 3.97 -2.77
C ARG A 40 -5.50 2.62 -2.84
N LEU A 41 -6.69 2.51 -2.26
CA LEU A 41 -7.51 1.31 -2.27
C LEU A 41 -8.61 1.42 -3.32
N CYS A 42 -8.76 0.37 -4.14
CA CYS A 42 -9.87 0.21 -5.07
C CYS A 42 -10.46 -1.19 -4.87
N ASN A 43 -11.74 -1.25 -4.47
CA ASN A 43 -12.47 -2.50 -4.28
C ASN A 43 -13.63 -2.59 -5.26
N LEU A 44 -13.72 -3.74 -5.92
CA LEU A 44 -14.86 -4.13 -6.73
C LEU A 44 -15.44 -5.42 -6.17
N SER A 45 -16.73 -5.46 -5.90
CA SER A 45 -17.44 -6.67 -5.46
C SER A 45 -18.75 -6.84 -6.23
N LEU A 46 -19.00 -8.08 -6.60
CA LEU A 46 -20.26 -8.54 -7.17
C LEU A 46 -20.79 -9.65 -6.28
N ASN A 47 -22.03 -9.49 -5.80
CA ASN A 47 -22.72 -10.51 -5.01
C ASN A 47 -24.08 -10.76 -5.64
N ALA A 48 -24.44 -12.04 -5.80
CA ALA A 48 -25.77 -12.45 -6.21
C ALA A 48 -26.28 -13.48 -5.20
N LEU A 49 -27.48 -13.28 -4.71
CA LEU A 49 -28.15 -14.16 -3.76
C LEU A 49 -29.51 -14.53 -4.30
N PHE A 50 -29.84 -15.81 -4.26
CA PHE A 50 -31.11 -16.37 -4.71
C PHE A 50 -31.73 -17.11 -3.54
N THR A 51 -33.06 -17.02 -3.45
CA THR A 51 -33.85 -17.78 -2.50
C THR A 51 -34.96 -18.52 -3.28
N THR A 52 -35.19 -19.76 -2.95
CA THR A 52 -36.27 -20.55 -3.52
C THR A 52 -36.88 -21.45 -2.42
N ASP A 53 -38.18 -21.62 -2.47
CA ASP A 53 -38.97 -22.45 -1.56
C ASP A 53 -39.57 -23.61 -2.36
N PRO A 54 -38.81 -24.70 -2.62
CA PRO A 54 -39.28 -25.84 -3.40
C PRO A 54 -40.41 -26.63 -2.70
N ASP A 55 -40.49 -26.49 -1.37
CA ASP A 55 -41.51 -27.09 -0.53
C ASP A 55 -41.85 -26.11 0.63
N PRO A 56 -43.09 -26.06 1.15
CA PRO A 56 -43.47 -25.18 2.26
C PRO A 56 -42.63 -25.34 3.53
N ARG A 57 -41.90 -26.43 3.66
CA ARG A 57 -41.01 -26.74 4.79
C ARG A 57 -39.56 -26.52 4.48
N LEU A 58 -39.17 -26.24 3.23
CA LEU A 58 -37.76 -26.14 2.80
C LEU A 58 -37.51 -24.83 2.06
N THR A 59 -36.67 -24.00 2.65
CA THR A 59 -36.12 -22.80 1.99
C THR A 59 -34.66 -23.05 1.63
N LEU A 60 -34.32 -22.83 0.37
CA LEU A 60 -32.97 -22.89 -0.14
C LEU A 60 -32.49 -21.48 -0.48
N ARG A 61 -31.31 -21.10 0.05
CA ARG A 61 -30.58 -19.86 -0.31
C ARG A 61 -29.26 -20.23 -0.92
N TYR A 62 -28.95 -19.69 -2.06
CA TYR A 62 -27.66 -19.91 -2.71
C TYR A 62 -27.18 -18.64 -3.37
N GLY A 63 -25.88 -18.48 -3.44
CA GLY A 63 -25.30 -17.25 -3.96
C GLY A 63 -23.84 -17.38 -4.34
N VAL A 64 -23.40 -16.38 -5.08
CA VAL A 64 -22.02 -16.22 -5.49
C VAL A 64 -21.51 -14.87 -5.06
N ALA A 65 -20.24 -14.81 -4.68
CA ALA A 65 -19.53 -13.57 -4.38
C ALA A 65 -18.20 -13.53 -5.14
N LEU A 66 -17.99 -12.45 -5.89
CA LEU A 66 -16.73 -12.15 -6.57
C LEU A 66 -16.18 -10.84 -6.00
N ARG A 67 -14.91 -10.82 -5.62
CA ARG A 67 -14.26 -9.62 -5.10
C ARG A 67 -12.89 -9.43 -5.73
N ARG A 68 -12.56 -8.18 -6.00
CA ARG A 68 -11.22 -7.75 -6.39
C ARG A 68 -10.86 -6.48 -5.63
N GLY A 69 -9.88 -6.58 -4.73
CA GLY A 69 -9.27 -5.46 -4.04
C GLY A 69 -7.89 -5.18 -4.62
N THR A 70 -7.58 -3.93 -4.88
CA THR A 70 -6.24 -3.49 -5.28
C THR A 70 -5.81 -2.35 -4.37
N THR A 71 -4.71 -2.54 -3.65
CA THR A 71 -4.05 -1.51 -2.84
C THR A 71 -2.74 -1.14 -3.52
N ARG A 72 -2.54 0.14 -3.82
CA ARG A 72 -1.28 0.68 -4.30
C ARG A 72 -0.66 1.55 -3.22
N SER A 73 0.55 1.18 -2.79
CA SER A 73 1.33 1.89 -1.77
C SER A 73 2.54 2.53 -2.43
N TYR A 74 2.75 3.82 -2.18
CA TYR A 74 3.85 4.58 -2.75
C TYR A 74 4.24 5.76 -1.87
N LYS A 75 5.48 6.26 -2.06
CA LYS A 75 5.91 7.55 -1.56
C LYS A 75 5.80 8.62 -2.64
N GLN A 76 5.42 9.81 -2.23
CA GLN A 76 5.34 10.98 -3.10
C GLN A 76 6.01 12.17 -2.44
N MET A 77 6.79 12.90 -3.20
CA MET A 77 7.38 14.15 -2.75
C MET A 77 6.28 15.20 -2.60
N ARG A 78 6.12 15.72 -1.38
CA ARG A 78 5.10 16.72 -1.07
C ARG A 78 5.63 18.13 -1.24
N ASP A 79 6.81 18.42 -0.63
CA ASP A 79 7.41 19.74 -0.60
C ASP A 79 8.93 19.61 -0.46
N LEU A 80 9.67 20.32 -1.27
CA LEU A 80 11.13 20.35 -1.26
C LEU A 80 11.69 21.46 -0.36
N LEU A 81 10.84 22.17 0.37
CA LEU A 81 11.22 23.23 1.31
C LEU A 81 12.20 24.24 0.70
N GLY A 82 11.87 24.69 -0.52
CA GLY A 82 12.66 25.70 -1.25
C GLY A 82 13.90 25.19 -2.01
N ALA A 83 14.10 23.85 -2.07
CA ALA A 83 15.04 23.24 -3.00
C ALA A 83 14.37 22.91 -4.35
N GLU A 84 15.17 22.48 -5.34
CA GLU A 84 14.68 22.17 -6.69
C GLU A 84 14.39 20.69 -6.90
N TYR A 85 15.17 19.81 -6.26
CA TYR A 85 15.07 18.35 -6.42
C TYR A 85 15.68 17.59 -5.25
N VAL A 86 15.39 16.29 -5.18
CA VAL A 86 16.09 15.30 -4.36
C VAL A 86 16.48 14.10 -5.23
N THR A 87 17.61 13.46 -4.94
CA THR A 87 17.99 12.20 -5.59
C THR A 87 17.28 11.03 -4.94
N ASP A 88 16.74 10.11 -5.76
CA ASP A 88 15.99 8.93 -5.31
C ASP A 88 16.92 7.80 -4.85
N ILE A 89 17.53 8.02 -3.70
CA ILE A 89 18.43 7.06 -3.05
C ILE A 89 17.89 6.62 -1.68
N ASP A 90 18.32 5.44 -1.23
CA ASP A 90 18.00 4.94 0.11
C ASP A 90 19.01 5.51 1.12
N ARG A 91 18.61 6.57 1.79
CA ARG A 91 19.46 7.28 2.76
C ARG A 91 19.81 6.47 4.01
N PHE A 92 19.13 5.37 4.25
CA PHE A 92 19.44 4.48 5.38
C PHE A 92 20.65 3.57 5.11
N LEU A 93 21.06 3.44 3.85
CA LEU A 93 22.16 2.58 3.42
C LEU A 93 23.40 3.36 2.97
N VAL A 94 23.40 4.69 3.14
CA VAL A 94 24.50 5.57 2.66
C VAL A 94 25.86 5.19 3.23
N ASP A 95 25.90 4.65 4.46
CA ASP A 95 27.14 4.31 5.16
C ASP A 95 27.51 2.81 5.06
N ASP A 96 26.80 2.02 4.25
CA ASP A 96 27.07 0.60 4.09
C ASP A 96 27.92 0.32 2.84
N ASP A 97 29.23 0.24 3.01
CA ASP A 97 30.20 -0.05 1.95
C ASP A 97 30.00 -1.42 1.28
N THR A 98 29.27 -2.33 1.93
CA THR A 98 29.03 -3.71 1.44
C THR A 98 28.02 -3.75 0.30
N TYR A 99 27.13 -2.75 0.22
CA TYR A 99 25.96 -2.76 -0.68
C TYR A 99 25.83 -1.44 -1.46
N SER A 100 26.86 -1.04 -2.21
CA SER A 100 26.90 0.26 -2.89
C SER A 100 25.70 0.52 -3.81
N ASN A 101 25.14 -0.52 -4.44
CA ASN A 101 23.98 -0.40 -5.32
C ASN A 101 22.64 -0.36 -4.57
N LEU A 102 22.59 -0.75 -3.31
CA LEU A 102 21.37 -0.65 -2.49
C LEU A 102 21.01 0.79 -2.14
N LEU A 103 21.90 1.72 -2.39
CA LEU A 103 21.60 3.15 -2.27
C LEU A 103 20.51 3.56 -3.26
N GLN A 104 20.42 2.92 -4.44
CA GLN A 104 19.43 3.25 -5.44
C GLN A 104 18.05 2.67 -5.08
N ASN A 105 17.03 3.50 -5.07
CA ASN A 105 15.66 3.05 -4.88
C ASN A 105 15.09 2.33 -6.10
N ASP A 106 15.62 2.63 -7.30
CA ASP A 106 15.24 1.96 -8.54
C ASP A 106 16.46 1.76 -9.44
N LEU A 107 16.98 0.54 -9.53
CA LEU A 107 18.11 0.18 -10.38
C LEU A 107 17.87 0.39 -11.88
N ARG A 108 16.62 0.49 -12.30
CA ARG A 108 16.27 0.75 -13.70
C ARG A 108 16.42 2.22 -14.09
N HIS A 109 16.42 3.10 -13.09
CA HIS A 109 16.57 4.54 -13.25
C HIS A 109 17.48 5.08 -12.14
N PRO A 110 18.79 4.75 -12.21
CA PRO A 110 19.74 5.19 -11.19
C PRO A 110 19.85 6.73 -11.18
N ASP A 111 20.16 7.27 -10.01
CA ASP A 111 20.36 8.69 -9.75
C ASP A 111 19.20 9.60 -10.20
N ARG A 112 18.01 9.02 -10.24
CA ARG A 112 16.81 9.75 -10.66
C ARG A 112 16.55 10.93 -9.73
N THR A 113 16.35 12.11 -10.32
CA THR A 113 15.97 13.32 -9.60
C THR A 113 14.46 13.42 -9.48
N ILE A 114 13.99 13.73 -8.28
CA ILE A 114 12.57 13.82 -7.93
C ILE A 114 12.25 15.28 -7.59
N ARG A 115 11.20 15.77 -8.22
CA ARG A 115 10.59 17.08 -7.93
C ARG A 115 9.28 16.90 -7.17
N GLU A 116 8.67 17.97 -6.73
CA GLU A 116 7.37 17.96 -6.08
C GLU A 116 6.32 17.22 -6.91
N GLY A 117 5.49 16.41 -6.24
CA GLY A 117 4.53 15.52 -6.88
C GLY A 117 5.13 14.22 -7.44
N GLY A 118 6.47 14.10 -7.54
CA GLY A 118 7.16 12.92 -8.03
C GLY A 118 7.11 11.75 -7.04
N ARG A 119 6.97 10.52 -7.57
CA ARG A 119 7.05 9.30 -6.75
C ARG A 119 8.48 8.85 -6.61
N PHE A 120 8.83 8.35 -5.43
CA PHE A 120 10.19 7.92 -5.09
C PHE A 120 10.16 6.84 -4.00
N GLY A 121 11.34 6.29 -3.69
CA GLY A 121 11.52 5.32 -2.61
C GLY A 121 10.91 3.97 -2.91
N TYR A 122 9.58 3.86 -2.91
CA TYR A 122 8.85 2.65 -3.29
C TYR A 122 7.54 2.98 -3.99
N ASP A 123 7.14 2.07 -4.90
CA ASP A 123 5.82 2.07 -5.54
C ASP A 123 5.47 0.61 -5.88
N TYR A 124 4.41 0.07 -5.29
CA TYR A 124 3.93 -1.28 -5.57
C TYR A 124 2.42 -1.39 -5.39
N ALA A 125 1.83 -2.39 -6.03
CA ALA A 125 0.42 -2.70 -5.88
C ALA A 125 0.23 -4.17 -5.47
N LEU A 126 -0.68 -4.40 -4.53
CA LEU A 126 -1.18 -5.72 -4.15
C LEU A 126 -2.60 -5.87 -4.67
N THR A 127 -2.89 -6.98 -5.33
CA THR A 127 -4.23 -7.31 -5.81
C THR A 127 -4.67 -8.63 -5.21
N VAL A 128 -5.77 -8.59 -4.48
CA VAL A 128 -6.46 -9.76 -3.93
C VAL A 128 -7.71 -10.01 -4.78
N ARG A 129 -7.92 -11.25 -5.20
CA ARG A 129 -9.15 -11.69 -5.88
C ARG A 129 -9.69 -12.88 -5.13
N THR A 130 -11.00 -12.84 -4.86
CA THR A 130 -11.71 -13.95 -4.23
C THR A 130 -12.98 -14.26 -5.01
N ALA A 131 -13.31 -15.54 -5.04
CA ALA A 131 -14.58 -16.05 -5.54
C ALA A 131 -15.11 -17.06 -4.54
N SER A 132 -16.38 -16.98 -4.19
CA SER A 132 -17.03 -17.95 -3.33
C SER A 132 -18.45 -18.27 -3.81
N VAL A 133 -18.88 -19.49 -3.49
CA VAL A 133 -20.24 -19.98 -3.66
C VAL A 133 -20.74 -20.42 -2.31
N ARG A 134 -21.96 -20.00 -1.94
CA ARG A 134 -22.62 -20.37 -0.70
C ARG A 134 -23.94 -21.04 -0.98
N VAL A 135 -24.25 -22.07 -0.20
CA VAL A 135 -25.56 -22.73 -0.19
C VAL A 135 -26.00 -22.86 1.26
N GLN A 136 -27.28 -22.58 1.51
CA GLN A 136 -27.93 -22.75 2.80
C GLN A 136 -29.30 -23.40 2.58
N ALA A 137 -29.61 -24.39 3.41
CA ALA A 137 -30.92 -25.05 3.44
C ALA A 137 -31.51 -24.88 4.85
N ASP A 138 -32.72 -24.34 4.92
CA ASP A 138 -33.52 -24.20 6.13
C ASP A 138 -34.72 -25.12 6.03
N TYR A 139 -34.80 -26.10 6.91
CA TYR A 139 -35.93 -27.04 6.96
C TYR A 139 -36.75 -26.84 8.23
N ARG A 140 -38.08 -26.81 8.09
CA ARG A 140 -39.03 -26.69 9.22
C ARG A 140 -40.10 -27.77 9.15
N SER A 141 -40.25 -28.48 10.25
CA SER A 141 -41.42 -29.36 10.49
C SER A 141 -42.11 -28.97 11.79
N ASP A 142 -43.22 -29.61 12.08
CA ASP A 142 -43.96 -29.35 13.32
C ASP A 142 -43.19 -29.73 14.57
N ARG A 143 -42.17 -30.59 14.44
CA ARG A 143 -41.40 -31.16 15.55
C ARG A 143 -39.99 -30.67 15.69
N PHE A 144 -39.35 -30.22 14.59
CA PHE A 144 -37.98 -29.75 14.60
C PHE A 144 -37.66 -28.73 13.49
N ARG A 145 -36.59 -28.00 13.69
CA ARG A 145 -35.97 -27.12 12.69
C ARG A 145 -34.53 -27.56 12.49
N ALA A 146 -34.05 -27.48 11.26
CA ALA A 146 -32.66 -27.76 10.91
C ALA A 146 -32.15 -26.73 9.90
N ASP A 147 -30.95 -26.26 10.14
CA ASP A 147 -30.22 -25.34 9.26
C ASP A 147 -28.91 -26.01 8.84
N LEU A 148 -28.64 -26.01 7.55
CA LEU A 148 -27.36 -26.48 6.99
C LEU A 148 -26.82 -25.42 6.06
N SER A 149 -25.55 -25.07 6.24
CA SER A 149 -24.87 -24.15 5.33
C SER A 149 -23.49 -24.66 4.93
N ALA A 150 -23.13 -24.40 3.67
CA ALA A 150 -21.80 -24.68 3.14
C ALA A 150 -21.33 -23.51 2.29
N GLU A 151 -20.03 -23.19 2.37
CA GLU A 151 -19.37 -22.20 1.52
C GLU A 151 -18.08 -22.78 0.96
N LEU A 152 -17.89 -22.63 -0.35
CA LEU A 152 -16.64 -22.96 -1.02
C LEU A 152 -16.09 -21.69 -1.64
N GLY A 153 -14.82 -21.39 -1.34
CA GLY A 153 -14.16 -20.19 -1.85
C GLY A 153 -12.75 -20.45 -2.33
N SER A 154 -12.29 -19.60 -3.23
CA SER A 154 -10.92 -19.56 -3.72
C SER A 154 -10.42 -18.13 -3.74
N GLY A 155 -9.12 -17.96 -3.50
CA GLY A 155 -8.50 -16.64 -3.49
C GLY A 155 -7.10 -16.66 -4.11
N THR A 156 -6.74 -15.55 -4.71
CA THR A 156 -5.37 -15.31 -5.23
C THR A 156 -4.87 -13.95 -4.79
N VAL A 157 -3.59 -13.87 -4.46
CA VAL A 157 -2.88 -12.62 -4.19
C VAL A 157 -1.81 -12.45 -5.25
N SER A 158 -1.71 -11.25 -5.81
CA SER A 158 -0.64 -10.91 -6.73
C SER A 158 -0.05 -9.56 -6.36
N ARG A 159 1.28 -9.43 -6.51
CA ARG A 159 2.01 -8.19 -6.31
C ARG A 159 2.49 -7.66 -7.67
N ARG A 160 2.49 -6.34 -7.83
CA ARG A 160 3.16 -5.64 -8.92
C ARG A 160 4.10 -4.59 -8.33
N GLY A 161 5.40 -4.76 -8.52
CA GLY A 161 6.42 -3.77 -8.18
C GLY A 161 6.74 -2.89 -9.37
N TYR A 162 6.95 -1.60 -9.12
CA TYR A 162 7.30 -0.61 -10.14
C TYR A 162 8.77 -0.19 -10.07
N TYR A 163 9.47 -0.53 -8.97
CA TYR A 163 10.89 -0.27 -8.76
C TYR A 163 11.65 -1.58 -8.55
N GLU A 164 12.85 -1.66 -9.08
CA GLU A 164 13.74 -2.81 -8.95
C GLU A 164 14.79 -2.56 -7.87
N LYS A 165 14.79 -3.39 -6.84
CA LYS A 165 15.74 -3.34 -5.73
C LYS A 165 16.79 -4.43 -5.88
N GLU A 166 18.04 -4.12 -5.55
CA GLU A 166 19.13 -5.10 -5.66
C GLU A 166 18.96 -6.30 -4.72
N LEU A 167 18.52 -6.07 -3.49
CA LEU A 167 18.23 -7.16 -2.52
C LEU A 167 17.15 -8.13 -3.00
N PHE A 168 16.30 -7.71 -3.94
CA PHE A 168 15.16 -8.47 -4.45
C PHE A 168 15.08 -8.34 -5.96
N PRO A 169 16.03 -8.92 -6.72
CA PRO A 169 16.14 -8.70 -8.16
C PRO A 169 14.97 -9.29 -8.95
N GLY A 170 14.74 -8.70 -10.12
CA GLY A 170 13.72 -9.17 -11.07
C GLY A 170 12.32 -9.19 -10.48
N ALA A 171 11.60 -10.30 -10.65
CA ALA A 171 10.22 -10.48 -10.24
C ALA A 171 9.97 -10.39 -8.71
N GLN A 172 11.00 -10.46 -7.90
CA GLN A 172 10.88 -10.29 -6.44
C GLN A 172 10.54 -8.85 -6.06
N SER A 173 11.06 -7.85 -6.76
CA SER A 173 10.75 -6.44 -6.50
C SER A 173 10.07 -5.74 -7.66
N TYR A 174 10.44 -6.06 -8.91
CA TYR A 174 9.92 -5.44 -10.12
C TYR A 174 9.02 -6.39 -10.91
N GLY A 175 8.02 -5.82 -11.61
CA GLY A 175 7.10 -6.61 -12.40
C GLY A 175 6.00 -7.26 -11.57
N ARG A 176 5.47 -8.38 -12.06
CA ARG A 176 4.34 -9.09 -11.45
C ARG A 176 4.77 -10.43 -10.88
N SER A 177 4.39 -10.68 -9.63
CA SER A 177 4.55 -11.97 -8.95
C SER A 177 3.20 -12.43 -8.35
N ARG A 178 3.07 -13.72 -8.13
CA ARG A 178 1.92 -14.38 -7.48
C ARG A 178 2.42 -15.12 -6.25
#